data_6c8d5d656d7205ac11a4fa214387fbb2
#
_entry.id   6c8d5d656d7205ac11a4fa214387fbb2
#
_cell.length_a   1.000
_cell.length_b   1.000
_cell.length_c   1.000
_cell.angle_alpha   90.00
_cell.angle_beta   90.00
_cell.angle_gamma   90.00
#
_symmetry.space_group_name_H-M   'P 1'
#
loop_
_entity.id
_entity.type
_entity.pdbx_description
1 polymer ?
#
loop_
_entity_poly.entity_id
_entity_poly.type
_entity_poly.pdbx_seq_one_letter_code
_entity_poly.pdbx_strand_id
1 'polypeptide(L)'
;MEQVIDKGTSAVSTAVNGIANFAKSNAHVLWIVGVFLLLLLLVMSAFSSCSILFSGTTQVSGQTIYTAEDRDIKGAETDYKKLEKDLDKKIKRTPQDHPGYDEYQYHLDTIEHDPWQLTSFLTTLYDDYTRSEVQAKLKEIFAKQYKLTTWVEVQTRYRTVAVSYTHLRAHETAANL
;
A
#
# COMPACT_ATOMS: atom_id res chain seq x y z
N MET A 1 54.35 -6.07 -35.88
CA MET A 1 53.17 -6.63 -35.15
C MET A 1 53.58 -7.44 -33.89
N GLU A 2 54.73 -8.07 -33.91
CA GLU A 2 55.27 -8.91 -32.83
C GLU A 2 55.62 -8.13 -31.53
N GLN A 3 56.19 -6.90 -31.64
CA GLN A 3 56.55 -6.10 -30.47
C GLN A 3 55.36 -5.57 -29.63
N VAL A 4 54.16 -5.51 -30.18
CA VAL A 4 52.94 -5.04 -29.45
C VAL A 4 52.37 -6.18 -28.61
N ILE A 5 52.49 -7.41 -29.11
CA ILE A 5 52.02 -8.62 -28.41
C ILE A 5 52.90 -8.92 -27.20
N ASP A 6 54.20 -8.74 -27.33
CA ASP A 6 55.17 -8.99 -26.25
C ASP A 6 55.03 -7.99 -25.08
N LYS A 7 54.78 -6.72 -25.34
CA LYS A 7 54.47 -5.72 -24.29
C LYS A 7 53.15 -5.99 -23.59
N GLY A 8 52.15 -6.50 -24.29
CA GLY A 8 50.85 -6.85 -23.70
C GLY A 8 50.97 -8.05 -22.75
N THR A 9 51.68 -9.08 -23.14
CA THR A 9 51.90 -10.27 -22.30
C THR A 9 52.75 -9.98 -21.07
N SER A 10 53.76 -9.13 -21.21
CA SER A 10 54.61 -8.66 -20.08
C SER A 10 53.81 -7.83 -19.07
N ALA A 11 52.95 -6.92 -19.50
CA ALA A 11 52.12 -6.12 -18.61
C ALA A 11 51.09 -6.97 -17.85
N VAL A 12 50.46 -7.94 -18.53
CA VAL A 12 49.52 -8.87 -17.90
C VAL A 12 50.21 -9.76 -16.89
N SER A 13 51.37 -10.30 -17.19
CA SER A 13 52.14 -11.15 -16.26
C SER A 13 52.59 -10.37 -15.02
N THR A 14 53.00 -9.11 -15.18
CA THR A 14 53.37 -8.23 -14.04
C THR A 14 52.16 -7.94 -13.15
N ALA A 15 50.99 -7.66 -13.73
CA ALA A 15 49.76 -7.44 -12.98
C ALA A 15 49.30 -8.70 -12.22
N VAL A 16 49.35 -9.86 -12.87
CA VAL A 16 49.01 -11.15 -12.24
C VAL A 16 49.94 -11.47 -11.09
N ASN A 17 51.27 -11.27 -11.26
CA ASN A 17 52.24 -11.48 -10.19
C ASN A 17 52.07 -10.48 -9.03
N GLY A 18 51.69 -9.22 -9.32
CA GLY A 18 51.39 -8.22 -8.31
C GLY A 18 50.17 -8.62 -7.48
N ILE A 19 49.09 -9.09 -8.13
CA ILE A 19 47.88 -9.58 -7.46
C ILE A 19 48.18 -10.83 -6.62
N ALA A 20 48.95 -11.77 -7.15
CA ALA A 20 49.35 -13.00 -6.45
C ALA A 20 50.18 -12.71 -5.20
N ASN A 21 51.11 -11.75 -5.26
CA ASN A 21 51.95 -11.34 -4.13
C ASN A 21 51.10 -10.60 -3.07
N PHE A 22 50.20 -9.71 -3.49
CA PHE A 22 49.29 -9.06 -2.59
C PHE A 22 48.36 -10.07 -1.88
N ALA A 23 47.87 -11.05 -2.62
CA ALA A 23 47.03 -12.12 -2.07
C ALA A 23 47.80 -12.97 -1.03
N LYS A 24 49.08 -13.29 -1.27
CA LYS A 24 49.89 -14.05 -0.31
C LYS A 24 50.25 -13.25 0.93
N SER A 25 50.56 -11.96 0.81
CA SER A 25 50.93 -11.12 1.95
C SER A 25 49.73 -10.74 2.82
N ASN A 26 48.52 -10.73 2.26
CA ASN A 26 47.29 -10.33 2.94
C ASN A 26 46.24 -11.45 2.98
N ALA A 27 46.66 -12.70 3.06
CA ALA A 27 45.77 -13.86 2.99
C ALA A 27 44.60 -13.80 4.02
N HIS A 28 44.89 -13.32 5.23
CA HIS A 28 43.83 -13.16 6.26
C HIS A 28 42.80 -12.10 5.87
N VAL A 29 43.23 -10.98 5.29
CA VAL A 29 42.33 -9.91 4.86
C VAL A 29 41.47 -10.39 3.71
N LEU A 30 42.07 -11.09 2.75
CA LEU A 30 41.33 -11.68 1.63
C LEU A 30 40.30 -12.73 2.08
N TRP A 31 40.66 -13.54 3.09
CA TRP A 31 39.74 -14.51 3.66
C TRP A 31 38.55 -13.84 4.37
N ILE A 32 38.81 -12.78 5.16
CA ILE A 32 37.76 -12.01 5.82
C ILE A 32 36.85 -11.34 4.79
N VAL A 33 37.42 -10.70 3.76
CA VAL A 33 36.66 -10.07 2.68
C VAL A 33 35.84 -11.12 1.92
N GLY A 34 36.41 -12.29 1.63
CA GLY A 34 35.73 -13.39 0.96
C GLY A 34 34.52 -13.91 1.76
N VAL A 35 34.70 -14.12 3.07
CA VAL A 35 33.63 -14.55 3.96
C VAL A 35 32.55 -13.46 4.05
N PHE A 36 32.92 -12.19 4.16
CA PHE A 36 31.98 -11.08 4.20
C PHE A 36 31.17 -11.00 2.90
N LEU A 37 31.80 -11.15 1.75
CA LEU A 37 31.17 -11.13 0.44
C LEU A 37 30.22 -12.33 0.26
N LEU A 38 30.60 -13.51 0.76
CA LEU A 38 29.77 -14.70 0.79
C LEU A 38 28.52 -14.48 1.66
N LEU A 39 28.69 -13.92 2.87
CA LEU A 39 27.56 -13.56 3.74
C LEU A 39 26.64 -12.54 3.08
N LEU A 40 27.18 -11.54 2.41
CA LEU A 40 26.42 -10.53 1.71
C LEU A 40 25.61 -11.14 0.56
N LEU A 41 26.19 -12.08 -0.19
CA LEU A 41 25.47 -12.83 -1.21
C LEU A 41 24.36 -13.71 -0.64
N LEU A 42 24.58 -14.35 0.52
CA LEU A 42 23.55 -15.14 1.20
C LEU A 42 22.40 -14.24 1.68
N VAL A 43 22.70 -13.07 2.24
CA VAL A 43 21.70 -12.09 2.65
C VAL A 43 20.92 -11.57 1.44
N MET A 44 21.61 -11.19 0.36
CA MET A 44 20.96 -10.72 -0.87
C MET A 44 20.10 -11.80 -1.52
N SER A 45 20.51 -13.08 -1.46
CA SER A 45 19.69 -14.19 -1.97
C SER A 45 18.45 -14.42 -1.10
N ALA A 46 18.54 -14.26 0.21
CA ALA A 46 17.40 -14.33 1.11
C ALA A 46 16.40 -13.19 0.86
N PHE A 47 16.89 -11.95 0.64
CA PHE A 47 16.03 -10.81 0.29
C PHE A 47 15.46 -10.93 -1.12
N SER A 48 16.16 -11.54 -2.07
CA SER A 48 15.63 -11.77 -3.43
C SER A 48 14.42 -12.69 -3.42
N SER A 49 14.36 -13.65 -2.51
CA SER A 49 13.17 -14.50 -2.32
C SER A 49 11.98 -13.72 -1.71
N CYS A 50 12.24 -12.66 -0.94
CA CYS A 50 11.19 -11.85 -0.32
C CYS A 50 10.65 -10.76 -1.28
N SER A 51 11.46 -10.31 -2.26
CA SER A 51 11.03 -9.31 -3.25
C SER A 51 9.95 -9.82 -4.20
N ILE A 52 9.83 -11.13 -4.39
CA ILE A 52 8.76 -11.75 -5.20
C ILE A 52 7.39 -11.58 -4.54
N LEU A 53 7.34 -11.49 -3.21
CA LEU A 53 6.11 -11.27 -2.47
C LEU A 53 5.67 -9.78 -2.47
N PHE A 54 6.61 -8.84 -2.71
CA PHE A 54 6.33 -7.40 -2.60
C PHE A 54 6.16 -6.68 -3.94
N SER A 55 6.70 -7.20 -5.02
CA SER A 55 6.51 -6.66 -6.36
C SER A 55 5.43 -7.45 -7.06
N GLY A 56 4.20 -6.99 -7.05
CA GLY A 56 2.97 -7.57 -7.64
C GLY A 56 3.03 -8.17 -9.06
N THR A 57 4.16 -8.79 -9.41
CA THR A 57 4.37 -9.61 -10.57
C THR A 57 4.76 -11.01 -10.10
N THR A 58 3.76 -11.79 -9.71
CA THR A 58 3.92 -13.22 -9.46
C THR A 58 4.15 -13.96 -10.78
N GLN A 59 5.39 -13.95 -11.25
CA GLN A 59 5.89 -15.08 -12.03
C GLN A 59 6.56 -16.03 -11.02
N VAL A 60 5.74 -16.74 -10.29
CA VAL A 60 6.19 -17.95 -9.62
C VAL A 60 6.17 -19.05 -10.66
N SER A 61 7.33 -19.34 -11.22
CA SER A 61 7.56 -20.62 -11.90
C SER A 61 7.63 -21.70 -10.82
N GLY A 62 6.46 -22.17 -10.40
CA GLY A 62 6.31 -23.25 -9.43
C GLY A 62 4.82 -23.40 -9.13
N GLN A 63 4.21 -24.36 -9.77
CA GLN A 63 2.85 -24.89 -9.58
C GLN A 63 1.87 -23.89 -8.94
N THR A 64 1.07 -23.28 -9.78
CA THR A 64 -0.07 -22.47 -9.35
C THR A 64 -0.97 -23.35 -8.48
N ILE A 65 -1.07 -22.99 -7.21
CA ILE A 65 -1.98 -23.63 -6.24
C ILE A 65 -3.43 -23.38 -6.67
N TYR A 66 -3.64 -22.41 -7.55
CA TYR A 66 -4.94 -22.01 -8.07
C TYR A 66 -5.15 -22.57 -9.46
N THR A 67 -6.32 -23.15 -9.70
CA THR A 67 -6.71 -23.80 -10.95
C THR A 67 -7.07 -22.80 -12.04
N ALA A 68 -7.64 -21.65 -11.67
CA ALA A 68 -8.02 -20.59 -12.59
C ALA A 68 -6.81 -19.89 -13.25
N GLU A 69 -6.97 -19.42 -14.47
CA GLU A 69 -5.91 -18.68 -15.18
C GLU A 69 -5.54 -17.36 -14.47
N ASP A 70 -4.26 -17.03 -14.44
CA ASP A 70 -3.72 -15.79 -13.87
C ASP A 70 -4.45 -14.53 -14.35
N ARG A 71 -4.88 -14.50 -15.59
CA ARG A 71 -5.64 -13.39 -16.17
C ARG A 71 -6.99 -13.22 -15.50
N ASP A 72 -7.68 -14.30 -15.21
CA ASP A 72 -9.00 -14.30 -14.62
C ASP A 72 -8.92 -14.01 -13.13
N ILE A 73 -7.91 -14.52 -12.44
CA ILE A 73 -7.60 -14.17 -11.03
C ILE A 73 -7.34 -12.66 -10.89
N LYS A 74 -6.41 -12.11 -11.69
CA LYS A 74 -6.11 -10.67 -11.68
C LYS A 74 -7.29 -9.81 -12.14
N GLY A 75 -8.12 -10.34 -13.02
CA GLY A 75 -9.35 -9.72 -13.48
C GLY A 75 -10.38 -9.61 -12.34
N ALA A 76 -10.63 -10.68 -11.61
CA ALA A 76 -11.53 -10.72 -10.46
C ALA A 76 -11.07 -9.76 -9.35
N GLU A 77 -9.77 -9.76 -9.05
CA GLU A 77 -9.13 -8.85 -8.10
C GLU A 77 -9.31 -7.37 -8.49
N THR A 78 -9.10 -7.06 -9.75
CA THR A 78 -9.30 -5.71 -10.29
C THR A 78 -10.75 -5.26 -10.18
N ASP A 79 -11.69 -6.16 -10.43
CA ASP A 79 -13.12 -5.86 -10.32
C ASP A 79 -13.53 -5.65 -8.87
N TYR A 80 -13.00 -6.43 -7.93
CA TYR A 80 -13.27 -6.23 -6.51
C TYR A 80 -12.71 -4.90 -6.01
N LYS A 81 -11.48 -4.55 -6.34
CA LYS A 81 -10.89 -3.22 -6.06
C LYS A 81 -11.69 -2.07 -6.66
N LYS A 82 -12.34 -2.30 -7.79
CA LYS A 82 -13.24 -1.30 -8.37
C LYS A 82 -14.46 -1.06 -7.49
N LEU A 83 -15.06 -2.12 -6.95
CA LEU A 83 -16.20 -2.00 -6.02
C LEU A 83 -15.80 -1.21 -4.75
N GLU A 84 -14.63 -1.48 -4.20
CA GLU A 84 -14.08 -0.73 -3.05
C GLU A 84 -13.88 0.76 -3.37
N LYS A 85 -13.27 1.06 -4.52
CA LYS A 85 -13.10 2.44 -4.99
C LYS A 85 -14.41 3.17 -5.24
N ASP A 86 -15.41 2.47 -5.73
CA ASP A 86 -16.73 3.07 -5.98
C ASP A 86 -17.47 3.34 -4.66
N LEU A 87 -17.29 2.48 -3.64
CA LEU A 87 -17.77 2.74 -2.29
C LEU A 87 -17.07 3.96 -1.67
N ASP A 88 -15.74 4.04 -1.77
CA ASP A 88 -14.95 5.20 -1.28
C ASP A 88 -15.41 6.51 -1.95
N LYS A 89 -15.63 6.50 -3.26
CA LYS A 89 -16.19 7.65 -3.96
C LYS A 89 -17.59 8.03 -3.45
N LYS A 90 -18.46 7.04 -3.19
CA LYS A 90 -19.77 7.28 -2.66
C LYS A 90 -19.71 7.94 -1.28
N ILE A 91 -18.81 7.48 -0.41
CA ILE A 91 -18.56 8.07 0.90
C ILE A 91 -18.12 9.54 0.75
N LYS A 92 -17.15 9.81 -0.11
CA LYS A 92 -16.62 11.16 -0.36
C LYS A 92 -17.67 12.11 -0.96
N ARG A 93 -18.65 11.58 -1.66
CA ARG A 93 -19.78 12.36 -2.22
C ARG A 93 -20.90 12.60 -1.26
N THR A 94 -20.91 12.01 -0.06
CA THR A 94 -21.97 12.15 0.93
C THR A 94 -22.40 13.61 1.17
N PRO A 95 -21.51 14.61 1.31
CA PRO A 95 -21.91 15.99 1.51
C PRO A 95 -22.62 16.61 0.29
N GLN A 96 -22.31 16.11 -0.90
CA GLN A 96 -22.93 16.58 -2.15
C GLN A 96 -24.29 15.90 -2.38
N ASP A 97 -24.38 14.61 -2.04
CA ASP A 97 -25.58 13.81 -2.21
C ASP A 97 -26.63 14.12 -1.11
N HIS A 98 -26.20 14.65 0.03
CA HIS A 98 -27.03 15.04 1.18
C HIS A 98 -26.67 16.46 1.66
N PRO A 99 -26.98 17.51 0.91
CA PRO A 99 -26.64 18.88 1.29
C PRO A 99 -27.54 19.40 2.42
N GLY A 100 -27.09 20.43 3.12
CA GLY A 100 -27.92 21.16 4.11
C GLY A 100 -27.70 20.76 5.56
N TYR A 101 -26.65 20.04 5.85
CA TYR A 101 -26.21 19.74 7.22
C TYR A 101 -25.01 20.60 7.60
N ASP A 102 -24.92 20.99 8.88
CA ASP A 102 -23.85 21.85 9.39
C ASP A 102 -22.51 21.13 9.47
N GLU A 103 -22.54 19.81 9.71
CA GLU A 103 -21.34 18.99 9.90
C GLU A 103 -21.56 17.57 9.36
N TYR A 104 -20.52 16.97 8.80
CA TYR A 104 -20.50 15.57 8.35
C TYR A 104 -19.45 14.82 9.13
N GLN A 105 -19.87 13.85 9.91
CA GLN A 105 -18.99 12.98 10.68
C GLN A 105 -18.93 11.60 10.04
N TYR A 106 -17.73 11.01 10.02
CA TYR A 106 -17.49 9.71 9.40
C TYR A 106 -16.95 8.73 10.44
N HIS A 107 -17.64 7.62 10.58
CA HIS A 107 -17.19 6.48 11.37
C HIS A 107 -17.04 5.31 10.39
N LEU A 108 -15.81 5.13 9.91
CA LEU A 108 -15.51 4.21 8.82
C LEU A 108 -14.46 3.21 9.25
N ASP A 109 -14.68 1.95 8.89
CA ASP A 109 -13.66 0.93 8.90
C ASP A 109 -12.79 1.00 7.64
N THR A 110 -11.67 0.30 7.64
CA THR A 110 -10.79 0.20 6.47
C THR A 110 -11.51 -0.53 5.34
N ILE A 111 -11.53 0.11 4.16
CA ILE A 111 -12.10 -0.50 2.94
C ILE A 111 -10.95 -1.11 2.17
N GLU A 112 -10.64 -2.36 2.49
CA GLU A 112 -9.55 -3.11 1.88
C GLU A 112 -9.81 -4.61 2.07
N HIS A 113 -9.46 -5.42 1.08
CA HIS A 113 -9.51 -6.88 1.18
C HIS A 113 -8.14 -7.50 0.96
N ASP A 114 -7.97 -8.72 1.41
CA ASP A 114 -6.80 -9.52 1.13
C ASP A 114 -6.99 -10.28 -0.20
N PRO A 115 -6.16 -9.99 -1.23
CA PRO A 115 -6.25 -10.64 -2.55
C PRO A 115 -6.13 -12.17 -2.48
N TRP A 116 -5.33 -12.68 -1.55
CA TRP A 116 -5.12 -14.11 -1.38
C TRP A 116 -6.35 -14.80 -0.80
N GLN A 117 -7.02 -14.16 0.15
CA GLN A 117 -8.26 -14.67 0.72
C GLN A 117 -9.36 -14.69 -0.34
N LEU A 118 -9.49 -13.63 -1.13
CA LEU A 118 -10.46 -13.56 -2.21
C LEU A 118 -10.23 -14.67 -3.23
N THR A 119 -8.98 -14.82 -3.72
CA THR A 119 -8.61 -15.86 -4.69
C THR A 119 -8.86 -17.25 -4.14
N SER A 120 -8.43 -17.53 -2.90
CA SER A 120 -8.65 -18.83 -2.24
C SER A 120 -10.14 -19.14 -2.09
N PHE A 121 -10.95 -18.16 -1.74
CA PHE A 121 -12.40 -18.33 -1.60
C PHE A 121 -13.06 -18.64 -2.96
N LEU A 122 -12.68 -17.90 -4.01
CA LEU A 122 -13.22 -18.15 -5.36
C LEU A 122 -12.82 -19.52 -5.89
N THR A 123 -11.55 -19.92 -5.72
CA THR A 123 -11.06 -21.23 -6.12
C THR A 123 -11.78 -22.37 -5.36
N THR A 124 -12.06 -22.16 -4.07
CA THR A 124 -12.82 -23.15 -3.28
C THR A 124 -14.26 -23.34 -3.76
N LEU A 125 -14.87 -22.28 -4.32
CA LEU A 125 -16.27 -22.33 -4.77
C LEU A 125 -16.41 -22.81 -6.21
N TYR A 126 -15.47 -22.46 -7.08
CA TYR A 126 -15.61 -22.64 -8.53
C TYR A 126 -14.54 -23.55 -9.13
N ASP A 127 -13.48 -23.87 -8.36
CA ASP A 127 -12.28 -24.57 -8.80
C ASP A 127 -11.56 -23.78 -9.91
N ASP A 128 -11.81 -24.11 -11.20
CA ASP A 128 -11.40 -23.27 -12.34
C ASP A 128 -12.54 -22.29 -12.69
N TYR A 129 -12.22 -21.01 -12.79
CA TYR A 129 -13.21 -19.99 -13.08
C TYR A 129 -12.71 -18.93 -14.05
N THR A 130 -13.65 -18.38 -14.81
CA THR A 130 -13.42 -17.20 -15.65
C THR A 130 -13.83 -15.93 -14.88
N ARG A 131 -13.21 -14.79 -15.22
CA ARG A 131 -13.57 -13.47 -14.66
C ARG A 131 -15.07 -13.16 -14.79
N SER A 132 -15.71 -13.59 -15.89
CA SER A 132 -17.13 -13.32 -16.13
C SER A 132 -18.05 -14.10 -15.20
N GLU A 133 -17.72 -15.33 -14.86
CA GLU A 133 -18.53 -16.20 -14.02
C GLU A 133 -18.61 -15.72 -12.57
N VAL A 134 -17.51 -15.13 -12.07
CA VAL A 134 -17.42 -14.72 -10.67
C VAL A 134 -18.00 -13.33 -10.38
N GLN A 135 -18.41 -12.55 -11.40
CA GLN A 135 -18.89 -11.17 -11.23
C GLN A 135 -20.07 -11.04 -10.25
N ALA A 136 -21.03 -11.94 -10.35
CA ALA A 136 -22.18 -11.94 -9.46
C ALA A 136 -21.76 -12.24 -7.99
N LYS A 137 -20.83 -13.19 -7.85
CA LYS A 137 -20.32 -13.59 -6.54
C LYS A 137 -19.45 -12.51 -5.90
N LEU A 138 -18.64 -11.80 -6.67
CA LEU A 138 -17.86 -10.66 -6.16
C LEU A 138 -18.78 -9.58 -5.57
N LYS A 139 -19.87 -9.26 -6.25
CA LYS A 139 -20.86 -8.30 -5.73
C LYS A 139 -21.59 -8.81 -4.48
N GLU A 140 -21.89 -10.11 -4.43
CA GLU A 140 -22.51 -10.73 -3.24
C GLU A 140 -21.58 -10.66 -2.03
N ILE A 141 -20.31 -11.02 -2.21
CA ILE A 141 -19.29 -10.95 -1.16
C ILE A 141 -19.15 -9.51 -0.69
N PHE A 142 -18.98 -8.58 -1.62
CA PHE A 142 -18.85 -7.16 -1.33
C PHE A 142 -20.03 -6.62 -0.52
N ALA A 143 -21.25 -6.96 -0.90
CA ALA A 143 -22.44 -6.52 -0.18
C ALA A 143 -22.59 -7.13 1.23
N LYS A 144 -21.96 -8.29 1.48
CA LYS A 144 -21.90 -8.90 2.81
C LYS A 144 -20.78 -8.30 3.66
N GLN A 145 -19.67 -7.93 3.05
CA GLN A 145 -18.49 -7.39 3.72
C GLN A 145 -18.67 -5.90 4.08
N TYR A 146 -19.29 -5.12 3.19
CA TYR A 146 -19.41 -3.68 3.36
C TYR A 146 -20.88 -3.24 3.36
N LYS A 147 -21.25 -2.46 4.36
CA LYS A 147 -22.54 -1.82 4.47
C LYS A 147 -22.36 -0.35 4.83
N LEU A 148 -22.71 0.55 3.91
CA LEU A 148 -22.75 1.97 4.20
C LEU A 148 -24.11 2.34 4.77
N THR A 149 -24.12 2.92 5.97
CA THR A 149 -25.31 3.43 6.63
C THR A 149 -25.11 4.91 6.93
N THR A 150 -26.13 5.72 6.66
CA THR A 150 -26.14 7.14 7.00
C THR A 150 -27.30 7.42 7.96
N TRP A 151 -27.07 8.31 8.92
CA TRP A 151 -28.12 8.78 9.85
C TRP A 151 -27.92 10.27 10.12
N VAL A 152 -28.96 10.92 10.59
CA VAL A 152 -28.92 12.32 10.99
C VAL A 152 -28.99 12.39 12.50
N GLU A 153 -28.03 13.09 13.10
CA GLU A 153 -28.01 13.38 14.53
C GLU A 153 -28.22 14.89 14.74
N VAL A 154 -29.17 15.24 15.61
CA VAL A 154 -29.44 16.64 15.98
C VAL A 154 -28.81 16.92 17.33
N GLN A 155 -27.78 17.73 17.34
CA GLN A 155 -27.11 18.18 18.57
C GLN A 155 -27.54 19.60 18.90
N THR A 156 -28.13 19.81 20.08
CA THR A 156 -28.48 21.16 20.58
C THR A 156 -27.27 21.77 21.28
N ARG A 157 -26.73 22.84 20.71
CA ARG A 157 -25.64 23.59 21.33
C ARG A 157 -26.17 24.90 21.94
N TYR A 158 -25.92 25.11 23.23
CA TYR A 158 -26.27 26.35 23.91
C TYR A 158 -25.07 27.29 23.88
N ARG A 159 -25.31 28.54 23.41
CA ARG A 159 -24.33 29.62 23.48
C ARG A 159 -24.80 30.64 24.49
N THR A 160 -24.02 30.86 25.56
CA THR A 160 -24.26 31.95 26.50
C THR A 160 -23.83 33.25 25.85
N VAL A 161 -24.78 34.17 25.64
CA VAL A 161 -24.51 35.52 25.16
C VAL A 161 -24.57 36.44 26.37
N ALA A 162 -23.46 37.10 26.70
CA ALA A 162 -23.46 38.14 27.74
C ALA A 162 -24.16 39.38 27.15
N VAL A 163 -25.32 39.69 27.68
CA VAL A 163 -26.04 40.92 27.35
C VAL A 163 -25.65 41.98 28.39
N SER A 164 -24.93 43.01 27.96
CA SER A 164 -24.62 44.18 28.80
C SER A 164 -25.83 45.11 28.73
N TYR A 165 -26.55 45.19 29.82
CA TYR A 165 -27.56 46.22 30.01
C TYR A 165 -26.86 47.53 30.40
N THR A 166 -26.73 48.48 29.50
CA THR A 166 -26.43 49.85 29.84
C THR A 166 -27.67 50.46 30.45
N HIS A 167 -27.70 50.58 31.78
CA HIS A 167 -28.71 51.39 32.46
C HIS A 167 -28.48 52.87 32.08
N LEU A 168 -29.30 53.38 31.19
CA LEU A 168 -29.47 54.81 31.01
C LEU A 168 -30.15 55.35 32.29
N ARG A 169 -29.39 55.91 33.23
CA ARG A 169 -29.96 56.74 34.30
C ARG A 169 -30.48 58.00 33.66
N ALA A 170 -31.79 58.11 33.63
CA ALA A 170 -32.46 59.37 33.38
C ALA A 170 -32.07 60.32 34.55
N HIS A 171 -31.31 61.36 34.26
CA HIS A 171 -31.15 62.49 35.20
C HIS A 171 -32.50 63.22 35.22
N GLU A 172 -33.25 63.04 36.28
CA GLU A 172 -34.33 63.95 36.62
C GLU A 172 -33.68 65.26 37.07
N THR A 173 -33.84 66.26 36.23
CA THR A 173 -33.52 67.65 36.59
C THR A 173 -34.73 68.15 37.38
N ALA A 174 -34.61 68.18 38.71
CA ALA A 174 -35.59 68.89 39.54
C ALA A 174 -35.40 70.38 39.35
N ALA A 175 -36.36 70.99 38.62
CA ALA A 175 -36.49 72.45 38.61
C ALA A 175 -37.19 72.90 39.89
N ASN A 176 -36.46 73.60 40.76
CA ASN A 176 -37.02 74.32 41.89
C ASN A 176 -37.54 75.65 41.39
N LEU A 177 -38.77 75.95 41.71
CA LEU A 177 -39.35 77.26 41.86
C LEU A 177 -39.61 77.51 43.32
#